data_70d1cf12378aa4878ee00473ee77ea8c
#
_entry.id   70d1cf12378aa4878ee00473ee77ea8c
#
_cell.length_a   1.000
_cell.length_b   1.000
_cell.length_c   1.000
_cell.angle_alpha   90.00
_cell.angle_beta   90.00
_cell.angle_gamma   90.00
#
_symmetry.space_group_name_H-M   'P 1'
#
loop_
_entity.id
_entity.type
_entity.pdbx_description
1 polymer ?
#
loop_
_entity_poly.entity_id
_entity_poly.type
_entity_poly.pdbx_seq_one_letter_code
_entity_poly.pdbx_strand_id
1 'polypeptide(L)'
;MSKSSVQVDETCCPPGALLREPLTAAESIDMAVKLKALADPVRLQLFSAIASHAGGEACVCDISVGVEVSQPTVSHHLKVLRDAGLLTSERRASWVYYAVVPDALASLTVLLGATSVDTVAGVPA
;
A
#
# COMPACT_ATOMS: atom_id res chain seq x y z
N MET A 1 18.70 -26.29 16.79
CA MET A 1 18.71 -25.83 16.57
C MET A 1 18.90 -25.28 16.23
N SER A 2 18.84 -25.03 16.47
CA SER A 2 19.01 -24.28 16.17
C SER A 2 18.98 -23.57 16.10
N LYS A 3 19.01 -23.45 16.43
CA LYS A 3 18.96 -22.65 16.53
C LYS A 3 19.27 -21.90 16.40
N SER A 4 19.45 -21.84 16.67
CA SER A 4 19.73 -21.02 16.62
C SER A 4 19.82 -20.28 16.61
N SER A 5 19.98 -20.28 16.87
CA SER A 5 20.01 -19.48 16.91
C SER A 5 19.89 -18.68 17.00
N VAL A 6 19.78 -18.59 17.21
CA VAL A 6 19.61 -17.69 17.34
C VAL A 6 19.64 -16.92 17.70
N GLN A 7 19.78 -16.77 18.02
CA GLN A 7 19.87 -15.95 18.43
C GLN A 7 20.04 -15.00 18.46
N VAL A 8 20.07 -14.67 18.51
CA VAL A 8 20.30 -13.75 18.53
C VAL A 8 20.23 -12.90 18.88
N ASP A 9 19.94 -12.72 19.23
CA ASP A 9 19.74 -11.85 19.57
C ASP A 9 19.93 -10.98 20.19
N GLU A 10 20.17 -11.13 20.70
CA GLU A 10 20.48 -10.27 21.44
C GLU A 10 20.40 -9.08 20.82
N THR A 11 20.80 -8.85 19.92
CA THR A 11 20.79 -7.68 19.30
C THR A 11 19.51 -7.58 18.77
N CYS A 12 18.84 -6.57 18.89
CA CYS A 12 17.56 -6.46 18.41
C CYS A 12 17.46 -6.47 16.94
N CYS A 13 18.38 -6.03 16.22
CA CYS A 13 18.31 -5.99 14.78
C CYS A 13 19.55 -6.62 14.21
N PRO A 14 19.52 -7.90 13.97
CA PRO A 14 20.70 -8.56 13.42
C PRO A 14 21.05 -7.95 12.08
N PRO A 15 22.31 -7.88 11.78
CA PRO A 15 22.74 -7.38 10.48
C PRO A 15 22.11 -8.19 9.38
N GLY A 16 21.60 -7.55 8.38
CA GLY A 16 20.98 -8.25 7.27
C GLY A 16 19.50 -8.47 7.41
N ALA A 17 18.94 -8.18 8.57
CA ALA A 17 17.50 -8.31 8.72
C ALA A 17 16.80 -7.20 7.98
N LEU A 18 15.78 -7.55 7.23
CA LEU A 18 15.03 -6.56 6.46
C LEU A 18 13.88 -5.98 7.24
N LEU A 19 13.37 -6.69 8.24
CA LEU A 19 12.33 -6.18 9.12
C LEU A 19 12.84 -6.22 10.52
N ARG A 20 12.40 -5.29 11.35
CA ARG A 20 12.87 -5.24 12.72
C ARG A 20 12.27 -6.37 13.53
N GLU A 21 11.04 -6.69 13.28
CA GLU A 21 10.38 -7.77 14.00
C GLU A 21 9.27 -8.33 13.14
N PRO A 22 8.87 -9.56 13.42
CA PRO A 22 7.80 -10.16 12.61
C PRO A 22 6.47 -9.49 12.90
N LEU A 23 5.56 -9.61 11.97
CA LEU A 23 4.23 -9.07 12.16
C LEU A 23 3.49 -9.86 13.21
N THR A 24 2.68 -9.17 14.00
CA THR A 24 1.78 -9.87 14.93
C THR A 24 0.64 -10.47 14.12
N ALA A 25 -0.14 -11.35 14.76
CA ALA A 25 -1.29 -11.94 14.10
C ALA A 25 -2.28 -10.87 13.63
N ALA A 26 -2.54 -9.87 14.48
CA ALA A 26 -3.47 -8.82 14.11
C ALA A 26 -2.95 -7.99 12.94
N GLU A 27 -1.67 -7.68 12.95
CA GLU A 27 -1.06 -6.93 11.85
C GLU A 27 -1.11 -7.74 10.57
N SER A 28 -0.92 -9.05 10.66
CA SER A 28 -0.95 -9.91 9.49
C SER A 28 -2.33 -9.94 8.86
N ILE A 29 -3.38 -10.00 9.68
CA ILE A 29 -4.73 -10.01 9.16
C ILE A 29 -5.02 -8.69 8.44
N ASP A 30 -4.71 -7.59 9.08
CA ASP A 30 -4.96 -6.27 8.50
C ASP A 30 -4.18 -6.09 7.19
N MET A 31 -2.92 -6.46 7.21
CA MET A 31 -2.08 -6.32 6.03
C MET A 31 -2.54 -7.22 4.90
N ALA A 32 -2.99 -8.43 5.23
CA ALA A 32 -3.47 -9.37 4.22
C ALA A 32 -4.71 -8.85 3.50
N VAL A 33 -5.60 -8.17 4.23
CA VAL A 33 -6.78 -7.57 3.61
C VAL A 33 -6.35 -6.53 2.58
N LYS A 34 -5.38 -5.70 2.93
CA LYS A 34 -4.89 -4.68 2.02
C LYS A 34 -4.20 -5.28 0.81
N LEU A 35 -3.37 -6.29 1.03
CA LEU A 35 -2.67 -6.93 -0.07
C LEU A 35 -3.63 -7.66 -1.00
N LYS A 36 -4.67 -8.28 -0.45
CA LYS A 36 -5.67 -8.92 -1.30
C LYS A 36 -6.39 -7.90 -2.17
N ALA A 37 -6.69 -6.74 -1.61
CA ALA A 37 -7.37 -5.70 -2.37
C ALA A 37 -6.48 -5.19 -3.50
N LEU A 38 -5.16 -5.21 -3.31
CA LEU A 38 -4.25 -4.76 -4.35
C LEU A 38 -3.89 -5.85 -5.35
N ALA A 39 -4.23 -7.11 -5.06
CA ALA A 39 -3.83 -8.21 -5.91
C ALA A 39 -4.79 -8.41 -7.07
N ASP A 40 -5.00 -7.36 -7.82
CA ASP A 40 -5.82 -7.36 -9.03
C ASP A 40 -5.24 -6.29 -9.94
N PRO A 41 -4.99 -6.58 -11.20
CA PRO A 41 -4.31 -5.62 -12.08
C PRO A 41 -5.03 -4.28 -12.19
N VAL A 42 -6.35 -4.30 -12.28
CA VAL A 42 -7.10 -3.05 -12.42
C VAL A 42 -7.05 -2.26 -11.12
N ARG A 43 -7.22 -2.92 -9.98
CA ARG A 43 -7.15 -2.23 -8.70
C ARG A 43 -5.76 -1.66 -8.45
N LEU A 44 -4.74 -2.41 -8.80
CA LEU A 44 -3.39 -1.93 -8.63
C LEU A 44 -3.13 -0.71 -9.51
N GLN A 45 -3.61 -0.74 -10.73
CA GLN A 45 -3.47 0.37 -11.64
C GLN A 45 -4.20 1.60 -11.12
N LEU A 46 -5.42 1.43 -10.62
CA LEU A 46 -6.19 2.55 -10.07
C LEU A 46 -5.51 3.13 -8.83
N PHE A 47 -5.03 2.26 -7.95
CA PHE A 47 -4.37 2.73 -6.75
C PHE A 47 -3.12 3.53 -7.09
N SER A 48 -2.32 3.03 -8.04
CA SER A 48 -1.11 3.72 -8.43
C SER A 48 -1.43 5.06 -9.11
N ALA A 49 -2.52 5.12 -9.85
CA ALA A 49 -2.92 6.36 -10.48
C ALA A 49 -3.28 7.41 -9.44
N ILE A 50 -4.02 7.02 -8.42
CA ILE A 50 -4.38 7.95 -7.36
C ILE A 50 -3.13 8.39 -6.59
N ALA A 51 -2.26 7.44 -6.28
CA ALA A 51 -1.06 7.74 -5.51
C ALA A 51 -0.11 8.67 -6.27
N SER A 52 -0.18 8.67 -7.58
CA SER A 52 0.71 9.52 -8.38
C SER A 52 0.14 10.90 -8.65
N HIS A 53 -1.10 11.16 -8.27
CA HIS A 53 -1.66 12.50 -8.39
C HIS A 53 -1.17 13.39 -7.25
N ALA A 54 -1.18 14.67 -7.49
CA ALA A 54 -0.73 15.63 -6.49
C ALA A 54 -1.51 15.43 -5.19
N GLY A 55 -0.81 15.37 -4.08
CA GLY A 55 -1.45 15.18 -2.80
C GLY A 55 -1.96 13.77 -2.54
N GLY A 56 -1.75 12.84 -3.46
CA GLY A 56 -2.22 11.48 -3.29
C GLY A 56 -3.72 11.36 -3.40
N GLU A 57 -4.38 12.26 -4.12
CA GLU A 57 -5.82 12.18 -4.28
C GLU A 57 -6.20 12.52 -5.72
N ALA A 58 -7.30 11.98 -6.16
CA ALA A 58 -7.75 12.20 -7.53
C ALA A 58 -9.24 12.01 -7.66
N CYS A 59 -9.81 12.69 -8.63
CA CYS A 59 -11.21 12.51 -8.96
C CYS A 59 -11.35 11.22 -9.76
N VAL A 60 -12.47 10.54 -9.60
CA VAL A 60 -12.76 9.34 -10.37
C VAL A 60 -12.64 9.63 -11.87
N CYS A 61 -13.04 10.80 -12.30
CA CYS A 61 -13.01 11.13 -13.70
C CYS A 61 -11.59 11.15 -14.26
N ASP A 62 -10.61 11.48 -13.42
CA ASP A 62 -9.24 11.54 -13.89
C ASP A 62 -8.58 10.18 -13.95
N ILE A 63 -8.93 9.28 -13.05
CA ILE A 63 -8.24 8.01 -12.98
C ILE A 63 -8.89 6.93 -13.81
N SER A 64 -10.09 7.17 -14.31
CA SER A 64 -10.74 6.20 -15.17
C SER A 64 -10.14 6.20 -16.57
N VAL A 65 -9.45 7.26 -16.92
CA VAL A 65 -8.85 7.36 -18.25
C VAL A 65 -7.70 6.36 -18.32
N GLY A 66 -7.68 5.56 -19.35
CA GLY A 66 -6.62 4.58 -19.50
C GLY A 66 -6.90 3.23 -18.89
N VAL A 67 -8.00 3.11 -18.15
CA VAL A 67 -8.39 1.83 -17.59
C VAL A 67 -9.48 1.27 -18.48
N GLU A 68 -9.25 0.08 -19.02
CA GLU A 68 -10.17 -0.47 -19.99
C GLU A 68 -11.28 -1.27 -19.37
N VAL A 69 -12.04 -0.66 -18.50
CA VAL A 69 -13.20 -1.31 -17.92
C VAL A 69 -14.28 -0.24 -17.78
N SER A 70 -15.51 -0.68 -17.60
CA SER A 70 -16.62 0.26 -17.51
C SER A 70 -16.57 1.08 -16.24
N GLN A 71 -17.24 2.20 -16.25
CA GLN A 71 -17.32 3.09 -15.09
C GLN A 71 -17.87 2.38 -13.84
N PRO A 72 -18.94 1.59 -13.95
CA PRO A 72 -19.41 0.87 -12.77
C PRO A 72 -18.36 -0.11 -12.21
N THR A 73 -17.57 -0.70 -13.09
CA THR A 73 -16.51 -1.61 -12.66
C THR A 73 -15.40 -0.84 -11.95
N VAL A 74 -15.04 0.33 -12.45
CA VAL A 74 -14.06 1.18 -11.81
C VAL A 74 -14.55 1.54 -10.41
N SER A 75 -15.81 1.95 -10.29
CA SER A 75 -16.37 2.32 -9.00
C SER A 75 -16.36 1.16 -8.02
N HIS A 76 -16.64 -0.04 -8.51
CA HIS A 76 -16.61 -1.23 -7.67
C HIS A 76 -15.19 -1.48 -7.14
N HIS A 77 -14.20 -1.37 -8.01
CA HIS A 77 -12.82 -1.60 -7.60
C HIS A 77 -12.36 -0.54 -6.59
N LEU A 78 -12.78 0.70 -6.78
CA LEU A 78 -12.42 1.75 -5.84
C LEU A 78 -13.08 1.51 -4.48
N LYS A 79 -14.30 0.98 -4.48
CA LYS A 79 -14.95 0.64 -3.23
C LYS A 79 -14.21 -0.48 -2.51
N VAL A 80 -13.75 -1.48 -3.23
CA VAL A 80 -12.97 -2.56 -2.62
C VAL A 80 -11.71 -2.01 -1.96
N LEU A 81 -11.01 -1.11 -2.64
CA LEU A 81 -9.81 -0.50 -2.08
C LEU A 81 -10.13 0.34 -0.85
N ARG A 82 -11.23 1.07 -0.90
CA ARG A 82 -11.64 1.88 0.25
C ARG A 82 -12.01 1.02 1.43
N ASP A 83 -12.78 -0.05 1.20
CA ASP A 83 -13.21 -0.92 2.29
C ASP A 83 -12.04 -1.67 2.92
N ALA A 84 -10.97 -1.86 2.18
CA ALA A 84 -9.76 -2.48 2.73
C ALA A 84 -8.91 -1.50 3.53
N GLY A 85 -9.26 -0.23 3.54
CA GLY A 85 -8.50 0.76 4.29
C GLY A 85 -7.37 1.41 3.53
N LEU A 86 -7.32 1.22 2.21
CA LEU A 86 -6.26 1.80 1.40
C LEU A 86 -6.61 3.18 0.87
N LEU A 87 -7.89 3.46 0.72
CA LEU A 87 -8.35 4.74 0.21
C LEU A 87 -9.44 5.30 1.10
N THR A 88 -9.59 6.62 1.05
CA THR A 88 -10.77 7.29 1.58
C THR A 88 -11.47 7.95 0.40
N SER A 89 -12.73 8.29 0.57
CA SER A 89 -13.47 8.97 -0.47
C SER A 89 -14.17 10.19 0.11
N GLU A 90 -14.32 11.20 -0.70
CA GLU A 90 -14.93 12.43 -0.28
C GLU A 90 -15.69 13.03 -1.46
N ARG A 91 -16.91 13.45 -1.23
CA ARG A 91 -17.68 14.11 -2.29
C ARG A 91 -17.43 15.60 -2.24
N ARG A 92 -17.07 16.17 -3.37
CA ARG A 92 -16.91 17.61 -3.51
C ARG A 92 -17.79 18.05 -4.66
N ALA A 93 -18.86 18.72 -4.34
CA ALA A 93 -19.86 19.12 -5.33
C ALA A 93 -20.39 17.86 -6.02
N SER A 94 -20.27 17.76 -7.33
CA SER A 94 -20.78 16.61 -8.07
C SER A 94 -19.76 15.52 -8.23
N TRP A 95 -18.55 15.71 -7.73
CA TRP A 95 -17.45 14.78 -7.98
C TRP A 95 -17.06 14.03 -6.73
N VAL A 96 -16.61 12.79 -6.92
CA VAL A 96 -16.08 12.00 -5.81
C VAL A 96 -14.57 11.93 -5.96
N TYR A 97 -13.87 12.28 -4.90
CA TYR A 97 -12.42 12.21 -4.87
C TYR A 97 -12.00 11.05 -3.99
N TYR A 98 -10.99 10.34 -4.43
CA TYR A 98 -10.39 9.26 -3.65
C TYR A 98 -8.97 9.66 -3.28
N ALA A 99 -8.58 9.34 -2.06
CA ALA A 99 -7.25 9.68 -1.56
C ALA A 99 -6.61 8.47 -0.92
N VAL A 100 -5.30 8.32 -1.10
CA VAL A 100 -4.55 7.25 -0.47
C VAL A 100 -4.48 7.51 1.03
N VAL A 101 -4.62 6.45 1.82
CA VAL A 101 -4.45 6.52 3.27
C VAL A 101 -2.95 6.39 3.53
N PRO A 102 -2.29 7.47 3.98
CA PRO A 102 -0.82 7.43 4.13
C PRO A 102 -0.32 6.36 5.07
N ASP A 103 -1.04 6.11 6.16
CA ASP A 103 -0.61 5.10 7.13
C ASP A 103 -0.65 3.71 6.53
N ALA A 104 -1.63 3.42 5.69
CA ALA A 104 -1.72 2.13 5.04
C ALA A 104 -0.54 1.92 4.10
N LEU A 105 -0.21 2.96 3.33
CA LEU A 105 0.91 2.88 2.42
C LEU A 105 2.21 2.75 3.18
N ALA A 106 2.36 3.48 4.28
CA ALA A 106 3.56 3.38 5.09
C ALA A 106 3.75 1.97 5.65
N SER A 107 2.67 1.35 6.09
CA SER A 107 2.74 -0.01 6.61
C SER A 107 3.21 -0.99 5.55
N LEU A 108 2.71 -0.82 4.33
CA LEU A 108 3.12 -1.69 3.23
C LEU A 108 4.58 -1.47 2.87
N THR A 109 5.05 -0.22 2.87
CA THR A 109 6.43 0.04 2.52
C THR A 109 7.38 -0.52 3.56
N VAL A 110 7.00 -0.47 4.83
CA VAL A 110 7.82 -1.05 5.89
C VAL A 110 7.90 -2.57 5.69
N LEU A 111 6.77 -3.20 5.42
CA LEU A 111 6.76 -4.64 5.21
C LEU A 111 7.65 -5.03 4.04
N LEU A 112 7.62 -4.26 2.98
CA LEU A 112 8.37 -4.58 1.78
C LEU A 112 9.82 -4.10 1.83
N GLY A 113 10.24 -3.59 2.98
CA GLY A 113 11.64 -3.23 3.15
C GLY A 113 12.01 -1.87 2.59
N ALA A 114 11.02 -1.06 2.24
CA ALA A 114 11.33 0.21 1.61
C ALA A 114 11.82 1.26 2.58
N THR A 115 11.96 0.90 3.84
CA THR A 115 12.49 1.87 4.81
C THR A 115 13.91 2.25 4.49
N SER A 116 14.57 1.51 3.63
CA SER A 116 15.92 1.87 3.28
C SER A 116 15.94 2.73 2.06
N VAL A 117 14.86 3.32 1.78
CA VAL A 117 14.77 4.19 0.66
C VAL A 117 15.81 5.25 0.63
N ASP A 118 16.15 5.79 1.73
CA ASP A 118 17.12 6.82 1.68
C ASP A 118 18.37 6.27 1.14
N THR A 119 18.72 5.10 1.48
CA THR A 119 19.92 4.50 0.98
C THR A 119 19.81 4.34 -0.49
N VAL A 120 18.67 3.91 -0.91
CA VAL A 120 18.47 3.71 -2.30
C VAL A 120 18.61 5.00 -3.02
N ALA A 121 18.12 6.02 -2.43
CA ALA A 121 18.20 7.28 -3.09
C ALA A 121 19.65 7.60 -3.34
N GLY A 122 20.48 7.16 -2.49
CA GLY A 122 21.85 7.46 -2.70
C GLY A 122 22.43 6.61 -3.75
N VAL A 123 21.86 5.49 -3.94
CA VAL A 123 22.45 4.65 -4.84
C VAL A 123 22.27 4.99 -6.21
N PRO A 124 21.34 5.42 -6.62
CA PRO A 124 21.05 5.59 -7.91
C PRO A 124 22.01 5.70 -8.66
N ALA A 125 22.50 5.70 -8.50
CA ALA A 125 23.50 5.81 -9.21
C ALA A 125 23.29 5.43 -10.38
#